data_86fca76e106c59bd58312e98e31fc675
#
_entry.id   86fca76e106c59bd58312e98e31fc675
#
_cell.length_a   1.000
_cell.length_b   1.000
_cell.length_c   1.000
_cell.angle_alpha   90.00
_cell.angle_beta   90.00
_cell.angle_gamma   90.00
#
_symmetry.space_group_name_H-M   'P 1'
#
loop_
_entity.id
_entity.type
_entity.pdbx_description
1 polymer ?
#
loop_
_entity_poly.entity_id
_entity_poly.type
_entity_poly.pdbx_seq_one_letter_code
_entity_poly.pdbx_strand_id
1 'polypeptide(L)'
;MNKNSISLKFKHLYEMFKPTILSVAIFFSCGEKPQNTTFDITKHIECSLEDCIEEYAIYPLKSDIPINQIEFGMAFDSLSFYKSSNSKEIYYFVNNEYISKLASIGRGPGEYMNINNYTYNPYNNTIVISSENEKFHIYSLPDMNLVRTVNRDGFVKGMYPLSDSTILTVNHCDEKFQNGYGIYIVNVNNGHRTLIEEIPYINSFWFSGNEFTQTDSSILIPVSGCPNRIIEYKNNKISDLATITFNNNNIPKEIYAKEISTIDEKMNFTNFFLENDYKIGCFYPIITNSLTTLWHTPKINNQYQFMMLAYNNSSYINFSFHIPGINRRIIPDYVADGYYVLIIQEPIDYLIDTSESLSKLGKEIIDTMKKQNNNNPILLYFKIKPSILNEK
;
A
#
# COMPACT_ATOMS: atom_id res chain seq x y z
N MET A 1 24.02 -11.92 -32.75
CA MET A 1 22.61 -11.53 -32.59
C MET A 1 22.51 -10.57 -31.41
N ASN A 2 21.98 -9.40 -31.65
CA ASN A 2 22.17 -8.18 -30.83
C ASN A 2 21.51 -8.24 -29.45
N LYS A 3 22.34 -8.32 -28.40
CA LYS A 3 21.94 -8.12 -26.97
C LYS A 3 21.75 -6.64 -26.57
N ASN A 4 21.88 -5.71 -27.51
CA ASN A 4 21.96 -4.25 -27.20
C ASN A 4 20.65 -3.45 -27.37
N SER A 5 19.52 -4.09 -27.71
CA SER A 5 18.31 -3.33 -28.07
C SER A 5 17.33 -3.10 -26.91
N ILE A 6 17.43 -3.85 -25.83
CA ILE A 6 16.48 -3.74 -24.69
C ILE A 6 16.99 -2.77 -23.61
N SER A 7 18.31 -2.73 -23.42
CA SER A 7 18.95 -1.73 -22.52
C SER A 7 18.79 -0.28 -22.99
N LEU A 8 18.65 -0.06 -24.31
CA LEU A 8 18.51 1.29 -24.86
C LEU A 8 17.11 1.89 -24.62
N LYS A 9 16.06 1.09 -24.52
CA LYS A 9 14.71 1.62 -24.28
C LYS A 9 14.52 2.14 -22.86
N PHE A 10 15.09 1.48 -21.86
CA PHE A 10 15.07 1.96 -20.49
C PHE A 10 15.94 3.22 -20.29
N LYS A 11 17.08 3.28 -20.95
CA LYS A 11 17.92 4.48 -20.95
C LYS A 11 17.24 5.66 -21.64
N HIS A 12 16.41 5.41 -22.64
CA HIS A 12 15.66 6.46 -23.34
C HIS A 12 14.49 6.99 -22.52
N LEU A 13 13.80 6.14 -21.72
CA LEU A 13 12.81 6.63 -20.76
C LEU A 13 13.48 7.47 -19.65
N TYR A 14 14.61 7.03 -19.12
CA TYR A 14 15.35 7.79 -18.10
C TYR A 14 15.89 9.13 -18.62
N GLU A 15 16.35 9.20 -19.88
CA GLU A 15 16.83 10.43 -20.50
C GLU A 15 15.69 11.40 -20.90
N MET A 16 14.47 10.90 -21.14
CA MET A 16 13.30 11.74 -21.42
C MET A 16 12.75 12.46 -20.18
N PHE A 17 13.09 11.99 -18.97
CA PHE A 17 12.66 12.58 -17.70
C PHE A 17 13.76 13.36 -16.96
N LYS A 18 14.82 13.84 -17.66
CA LYS A 18 15.68 14.85 -17.06
C LYS A 18 14.86 16.13 -16.86
N PRO A 19 14.58 16.55 -15.61
CA PRO A 19 13.85 17.79 -15.41
C PRO A 19 14.70 18.93 -15.94
N THR A 20 14.21 19.60 -16.94
CA THR A 20 14.67 20.96 -17.28
C THR A 20 14.40 21.80 -16.05
N ILE A 21 15.45 22.17 -15.31
CA ILE A 21 15.35 23.06 -14.17
C ILE A 21 14.89 24.41 -14.67
N LEU A 22 13.58 24.57 -14.75
CA LEU A 22 12.93 25.86 -14.82
C LEU A 22 12.64 26.23 -13.37
N SER A 23 13.48 27.11 -12.81
CA SER A 23 13.30 27.70 -11.49
C SER A 23 12.05 28.57 -11.50
N VAL A 24 10.90 27.96 -11.29
CA VAL A 24 9.68 28.65 -10.88
C VAL A 24 9.74 28.75 -9.36
N ALA A 25 9.97 29.95 -8.86
CA ALA A 25 9.79 30.26 -7.46
C ALA A 25 8.30 30.06 -7.10
N ILE A 26 7.99 28.89 -6.59
CA ILE A 26 6.66 28.61 -6.03
C ILE A 26 6.65 29.25 -4.65
N PHE A 27 5.91 30.33 -4.53
CA PHE A 27 5.52 30.88 -3.21
C PHE A 27 4.67 29.83 -2.52
N PHE A 28 5.27 29.05 -1.62
CA PHE A 28 4.51 28.23 -0.69
C PHE A 28 3.77 29.19 0.26
N SER A 29 2.47 29.30 0.06
CA SER A 29 1.54 29.87 1.02
C SER A 29 1.67 29.12 2.34
N CYS A 30 2.04 29.83 3.38
CA CYS A 30 2.09 29.33 4.76
C CYS A 30 0.70 28.83 5.18
N GLY A 31 0.61 27.58 5.58
CA GLY A 31 -0.33 27.13 6.60
C GLY A 31 -1.80 27.15 6.24
N GLU A 32 -2.21 26.53 5.13
CA GLU A 32 -3.61 26.11 5.01
C GLU A 32 -3.89 25.00 6.03
N LYS A 33 -4.90 25.22 6.88
CA LYS A 33 -5.39 24.22 7.82
C LYS A 33 -5.82 22.97 7.00
N PRO A 34 -5.62 21.76 7.55
CA PRO A 34 -6.06 20.55 6.88
C PRO A 34 -7.52 20.65 6.45
N GLN A 35 -7.78 20.37 5.20
CA GLN A 35 -9.10 20.56 4.61
C GLN A 35 -10.03 19.46 5.15
N ASN A 36 -10.93 19.83 6.06
CA ASN A 36 -11.99 18.93 6.52
C ASN A 36 -13.03 18.79 5.40
N THR A 37 -12.97 17.69 4.66
CA THR A 37 -13.91 17.44 3.56
C THR A 37 -14.82 16.27 3.91
N THR A 38 -16.13 16.48 3.76
CA THR A 38 -17.14 15.44 3.94
C THR A 38 -17.66 15.00 2.59
N PHE A 39 -17.65 13.68 2.38
CA PHE A 39 -18.04 13.06 1.11
C PHE A 39 -19.29 12.19 1.28
N ASP A 40 -20.15 12.17 0.27
CA ASP A 40 -21.30 11.27 0.19
C ASP A 40 -20.90 10.01 -0.57
N ILE A 41 -20.74 8.90 0.17
CA ILE A 41 -20.33 7.61 -0.40
C ILE A 41 -21.49 6.81 -1.02
N THR A 42 -22.73 7.24 -0.82
CA THR A 42 -23.89 6.56 -1.41
C THR A 42 -23.97 6.78 -2.92
N LYS A 43 -23.35 7.85 -3.40
CA LYS A 43 -23.24 8.18 -4.81
C LYS A 43 -21.90 7.68 -5.35
N HIS A 44 -21.96 6.65 -6.17
CA HIS A 44 -20.78 6.14 -6.87
C HIS A 44 -21.10 5.90 -8.35
N ILE A 45 -20.05 5.92 -9.14
CA ILE A 45 -20.10 5.61 -10.57
C ILE A 45 -19.38 4.27 -10.76
N GLU A 46 -20.07 3.32 -11.36
CA GLU A 46 -19.44 2.12 -11.85
C GLU A 46 -18.86 2.40 -13.23
N CYS A 47 -17.59 2.17 -13.41
CA CYS A 47 -16.92 2.42 -14.69
C CYS A 47 -15.86 1.36 -15.02
N SER A 48 -15.60 1.19 -16.31
CA SER A 48 -14.45 0.44 -16.76
C SER A 48 -13.16 1.13 -16.30
N LEU A 49 -12.25 0.37 -15.69
CA LEU A 49 -10.94 0.89 -15.31
C LEU A 49 -10.22 1.48 -16.52
N GLU A 50 -10.37 0.86 -17.70
CA GLU A 50 -9.76 1.28 -18.97
C GLU A 50 -10.16 2.71 -19.37
N ASP A 51 -11.39 3.12 -19.07
CA ASP A 51 -11.88 4.47 -19.39
C ASP A 51 -11.36 5.53 -18.42
N CYS A 52 -10.91 5.12 -17.23
CA CYS A 52 -10.55 6.01 -16.13
C CYS A 52 -9.03 6.17 -15.93
N ILE A 53 -8.22 5.37 -16.61
CA ILE A 53 -6.76 5.42 -16.50
C ILE A 53 -6.14 6.36 -17.53
N GLU A 54 -5.08 7.07 -17.14
CA GLU A 54 -4.25 7.90 -18.01
C GLU A 54 -3.24 7.04 -18.76
N GLU A 55 -2.57 6.17 -18.01
CA GLU A 55 -1.55 5.25 -18.52
C GLU A 55 -1.54 3.95 -17.71
N TYR A 56 -1.12 2.87 -18.34
CA TYR A 56 -0.92 1.59 -17.69
C TYR A 56 0.24 0.81 -18.32
N ALA A 57 0.75 -0.15 -17.55
CA ALA A 57 1.73 -1.12 -18.04
C ALA A 57 1.47 -2.49 -17.39
N ILE A 58 1.70 -3.56 -18.14
CA ILE A 58 1.55 -4.93 -17.67
C ILE A 58 2.91 -5.62 -17.73
N TYR A 59 3.38 -6.10 -16.59
CA TYR A 59 4.67 -6.78 -16.47
C TYR A 59 4.49 -8.19 -15.91
N PRO A 60 4.98 -9.23 -16.62
CA PRO A 60 5.08 -10.54 -16.02
C PRO A 60 6.20 -10.58 -14.98
N LEU A 61 5.99 -11.25 -13.87
CA LEU A 61 7.07 -11.65 -12.97
C LEU A 61 7.78 -12.86 -13.56
N LYS A 62 8.97 -12.66 -14.08
CA LYS A 62 9.76 -13.69 -14.77
C LYS A 62 10.55 -14.49 -13.75
N SER A 63 10.30 -15.78 -13.68
CA SER A 63 11.01 -16.72 -12.82
C SER A 63 11.01 -18.11 -13.41
N ASP A 64 12.12 -18.81 -13.27
CA ASP A 64 12.23 -20.24 -13.63
C ASP A 64 11.63 -21.15 -12.53
N ILE A 65 11.40 -20.59 -11.33
CA ILE A 65 10.73 -21.29 -10.24
C ILE A 65 9.28 -20.79 -10.12
N PRO A 66 8.35 -21.64 -9.69
CA PRO A 66 6.98 -21.20 -9.38
C PRO A 66 6.99 -20.17 -8.26
N ILE A 67 6.26 -19.09 -8.45
CA ILE A 67 6.01 -18.09 -7.40
C ILE A 67 4.72 -18.49 -6.69
N ASN A 68 4.80 -18.71 -5.39
CA ASN A 68 3.63 -18.98 -4.56
C ASN A 68 2.72 -17.74 -4.50
N GLN A 69 1.48 -17.95 -4.06
CA GLN A 69 0.53 -16.87 -3.89
C GLN A 69 1.13 -15.70 -3.09
N ILE A 70 1.10 -14.52 -3.67
CA ILE A 70 1.60 -13.29 -3.07
C ILE A 70 0.51 -12.69 -2.19
N GLU A 71 0.89 -12.30 -0.97
CA GLU A 71 0.02 -11.60 -0.01
C GLU A 71 0.13 -10.09 -0.16
N PHE A 72 1.35 -9.57 -0.28
CA PHE A 72 1.62 -8.16 -0.54
C PHE A 72 3.02 -7.96 -1.16
N GLY A 73 3.18 -6.81 -1.81
CA GLY A 73 4.41 -6.43 -2.49
C GLY A 73 4.85 -5.01 -2.16
N MET A 74 6.07 -4.69 -2.55
CA MET A 74 6.61 -3.35 -2.61
C MET A 74 7.61 -3.23 -3.74
N ALA A 75 7.79 -2.02 -4.25
CA ALA A 75 8.80 -1.73 -5.25
C ALA A 75 9.53 -0.43 -4.94
N PHE A 76 10.82 -0.40 -5.34
CA PHE A 76 11.71 0.76 -5.25
C PHE A 76 12.55 0.78 -6.52
N ASP A 77 12.34 1.74 -7.38
CA ASP A 77 12.98 1.82 -8.70
C ASP A 77 12.80 0.51 -9.49
N SER A 78 13.91 -0.17 -9.80
CA SER A 78 13.93 -1.44 -10.51
C SER A 78 13.77 -2.67 -9.60
N LEU A 79 13.77 -2.50 -8.30
CA LEU A 79 13.71 -3.58 -7.31
C LEU A 79 12.28 -3.81 -6.87
N SER A 80 11.88 -5.08 -6.74
CA SER A 80 10.60 -5.41 -6.15
C SER A 80 10.69 -6.65 -5.26
N PHE A 81 9.83 -6.65 -4.25
CA PHE A 81 9.82 -7.66 -3.21
C PHE A 81 8.40 -8.11 -2.97
N TYR A 82 8.18 -9.42 -2.92
CA TYR A 82 6.85 -10.01 -2.78
C TYR A 82 6.84 -11.06 -1.69
N LYS A 83 6.02 -10.86 -0.66
CA LYS A 83 5.82 -11.84 0.40
C LYS A 83 4.80 -12.88 -0.05
N SER A 84 5.17 -14.16 0.09
CA SER A 84 4.24 -15.26 -0.09
C SER A 84 3.31 -15.43 1.11
N SER A 85 2.01 -15.66 0.85
CA SER A 85 1.02 -15.94 1.89
C SER A 85 1.24 -17.30 2.56
N ASN A 86 1.63 -18.31 1.79
CA ASN A 86 1.67 -19.71 2.24
C ASN A 86 3.04 -20.15 2.75
N SER A 87 4.11 -19.72 2.09
CA SER A 87 5.48 -20.18 2.39
C SER A 87 6.27 -19.26 3.31
N LYS A 88 5.73 -18.08 3.64
CA LYS A 88 6.41 -17.08 4.48
C LYS A 88 7.77 -16.64 3.91
N GLU A 89 7.90 -16.72 2.60
CA GLU A 89 9.09 -16.33 1.85
C GLU A 89 8.94 -14.90 1.33
N ILE A 90 10.06 -14.24 1.10
CA ILE A 90 10.10 -12.98 0.36
C ILE A 90 10.89 -13.21 -0.92
N TYR A 91 10.23 -13.05 -2.05
CA TYR A 91 10.85 -13.09 -3.37
C TYR A 91 11.45 -11.72 -3.71
N TYR A 92 12.63 -11.73 -4.26
CA TYR A 92 13.36 -10.56 -4.72
C TYR A 92 13.53 -10.56 -6.23
N PHE A 93 13.15 -9.46 -6.86
CA PHE A 93 13.23 -9.25 -8.30
C PHE A 93 13.99 -7.97 -8.62
N VAL A 94 14.66 -7.98 -9.77
CA VAL A 94 15.27 -6.81 -10.41
C VAL A 94 14.70 -6.70 -11.82
N ASN A 95 14.08 -5.57 -12.18
CA ASN A 95 13.41 -5.41 -13.49
C ASN A 95 12.39 -6.53 -13.79
N ASN A 96 11.65 -6.98 -12.77
CA ASN A 96 10.69 -8.08 -12.81
C ASN A 96 11.31 -9.46 -13.15
N GLU A 97 12.63 -9.61 -13.07
CA GLU A 97 13.35 -10.88 -13.20
C GLU A 97 13.74 -11.37 -11.80
N TYR A 98 13.40 -12.63 -11.50
CA TYR A 98 13.71 -13.25 -10.21
C TYR A 98 15.23 -13.34 -9.99
N ILE A 99 15.66 -12.92 -8.80
CA ILE A 99 17.07 -12.98 -8.39
C ILE A 99 17.26 -14.02 -7.29
N SER A 100 16.51 -13.87 -6.21
CA SER A 100 16.64 -14.75 -5.04
C SER A 100 15.39 -14.69 -4.18
N LYS A 101 15.35 -15.51 -3.13
CA LYS A 101 14.30 -15.45 -2.11
C LYS A 101 14.87 -15.59 -0.72
N LEU A 102 14.27 -14.91 0.22
CA LEU A 102 14.50 -15.12 1.63
C LEU A 102 13.53 -16.17 2.15
N ALA A 103 14.08 -17.27 2.69
CA ALA A 103 13.34 -18.42 3.19
C ALA A 103 13.95 -18.98 4.49
N SER A 104 14.44 -18.09 5.37
CA SER A 104 15.06 -18.47 6.65
C SER A 104 14.00 -18.81 7.71
N ILE A 105 13.16 -19.81 7.41
CA ILE A 105 12.03 -20.21 8.25
C ILE A 105 12.48 -21.22 9.29
N GLY A 106 12.29 -20.92 10.58
CA GLY A 106 12.68 -21.80 11.66
C GLY A 106 12.75 -21.08 13.01
N ARG A 107 13.43 -21.71 13.97
CA ARG A 107 13.62 -21.20 15.34
C ARG A 107 15.09 -20.99 15.72
N GLY A 108 15.99 -21.19 14.79
CA GLY A 108 17.42 -20.97 14.96
C GLY A 108 17.81 -19.50 15.01
N PRO A 109 19.09 -19.21 15.26
CA PRO A 109 19.60 -17.86 15.21
C PRO A 109 19.39 -17.24 13.81
N GLY A 110 18.67 -16.12 13.75
CA GLY A 110 18.36 -15.44 12.49
C GLY A 110 17.22 -16.04 11.69
N GLU A 111 16.57 -17.11 12.18
CA GLU A 111 15.36 -17.67 11.57
C GLU A 111 14.11 -16.99 12.13
N TYR A 112 13.01 -17.05 11.37
CA TYR A 112 11.71 -16.54 11.77
C TYR A 112 10.61 -17.56 11.49
N MET A 113 9.57 -17.56 12.31
CA MET A 113 8.40 -18.45 12.15
C MET A 113 7.33 -17.81 11.26
N ASN A 114 7.24 -16.50 11.30
CA ASN A 114 6.31 -15.72 10.48
C ASN A 114 6.86 -14.31 10.24
N ILE A 115 6.42 -13.70 9.14
CA ILE A 115 6.74 -12.32 8.79
C ILE A 115 5.47 -11.50 9.03
N ASN A 116 5.50 -10.61 10.03
CA ASN A 116 4.41 -9.68 10.27
C ASN A 116 4.43 -8.57 9.22
N ASN A 117 5.62 -8.01 8.99
CA ASN A 117 5.84 -6.98 8.00
C ASN A 117 7.30 -6.99 7.53
N TYR A 118 7.59 -6.33 6.42
CA TYR A 118 8.96 -6.16 5.92
C TYR A 118 9.09 -4.84 5.16
N THR A 119 10.32 -4.35 5.03
CA THR A 119 10.65 -3.23 4.17
C THR A 119 12.05 -3.38 3.59
N TYR A 120 12.23 -2.88 2.37
CA TYR A 120 13.55 -2.71 1.78
C TYR A 120 14.14 -1.37 2.24
N ASN A 121 15.39 -1.37 2.67
CA ASN A 121 16.13 -0.17 3.02
C ASN A 121 17.15 0.18 1.93
N PRO A 122 16.86 1.19 1.09
CA PRO A 122 17.73 1.57 -0.03
C PRO A 122 19.04 2.22 0.42
N TYR A 123 19.12 2.75 1.64
CA TYR A 123 20.31 3.44 2.14
C TYR A 123 21.48 2.50 2.42
N ASN A 124 21.21 1.24 2.74
CA ASN A 124 22.24 0.26 3.05
C ASN A 124 22.01 -1.09 2.33
N ASN A 125 21.09 -1.12 1.36
CA ASN A 125 20.77 -2.29 0.53
C ASN A 125 20.43 -3.54 1.36
N THR A 126 19.51 -3.37 2.32
CA THR A 126 19.05 -4.47 3.19
C THR A 126 17.53 -4.63 3.17
N ILE A 127 17.07 -5.83 3.51
CA ILE A 127 15.68 -6.07 3.89
C ILE A 127 15.59 -6.14 5.42
N VAL A 128 14.65 -5.42 5.98
CA VAL A 128 14.28 -5.46 7.40
C VAL A 128 12.97 -6.22 7.53
N ILE A 129 12.95 -7.31 8.29
CA ILE A 129 11.77 -8.10 8.57
C ILE A 129 11.37 -7.91 10.03
N SER A 130 10.10 -7.66 10.26
CA SER A 130 9.46 -7.75 11.57
C SER A 130 8.83 -9.13 11.73
N SER A 131 9.31 -9.91 12.68
CA SER A 131 8.84 -11.29 12.94
C SER A 131 7.95 -11.38 14.18
N GLU A 132 7.22 -12.49 14.33
CA GLU A 132 6.30 -12.73 15.46
C GLU A 132 6.99 -12.76 16.82
N ASN A 133 8.26 -13.14 16.88
CA ASN A 133 9.03 -13.25 18.12
C ASN A 133 9.63 -11.91 18.59
N GLU A 134 8.97 -10.80 18.23
CA GLU A 134 9.37 -9.44 18.62
C GLU A 134 10.80 -9.08 18.23
N LYS A 135 11.20 -9.48 17.01
CA LYS A 135 12.51 -9.20 16.46
C LYS A 135 12.42 -8.50 15.12
N PHE A 136 13.41 -7.67 14.87
CA PHE A 136 13.82 -7.33 13.52
C PHE A 136 14.95 -8.24 13.09
N HIS A 137 14.82 -8.80 11.90
CA HIS A 137 15.90 -9.50 11.22
C HIS A 137 16.31 -8.68 10.02
N ILE A 138 17.58 -8.36 9.90
CA ILE A 138 18.14 -7.55 8.82
C ILE A 138 19.00 -8.45 7.93
N TYR A 139 18.66 -8.50 6.64
CA TYR A 139 19.37 -9.30 5.64
C TYR A 139 19.95 -8.42 4.56
N SER A 140 21.16 -8.71 4.12
CA SER A 140 21.80 -8.03 2.99
C SER A 140 21.27 -8.52 1.65
N LEU A 141 21.31 -7.67 0.64
CA LEU A 141 21.01 -8.02 -0.74
C LEU A 141 22.29 -8.04 -1.59
N PRO A 142 22.33 -8.86 -2.64
CA PRO A 142 21.27 -9.73 -3.16
C PRO A 142 21.21 -11.13 -2.50
N ASP A 143 22.21 -11.48 -1.68
CA ASP A 143 22.44 -12.87 -1.21
C ASP A 143 21.54 -13.31 -0.06
N MET A 144 20.72 -12.40 0.47
CA MET A 144 19.82 -12.65 1.61
C MET A 144 20.54 -13.20 2.84
N ASN A 145 21.78 -12.76 3.09
CA ASN A 145 22.53 -13.16 4.27
C ASN A 145 22.10 -12.35 5.49
N LEU A 146 21.92 -13.04 6.64
CA LEU A 146 21.62 -12.37 7.89
C LEU A 146 22.77 -11.43 8.30
N VAL A 147 22.47 -10.16 8.46
CA VAL A 147 23.38 -9.13 8.96
C VAL A 147 23.31 -9.07 10.48
N ARG A 148 22.08 -9.01 11.02
CA ARG A 148 21.82 -8.94 12.47
C ARG A 148 20.38 -9.26 12.80
N THR A 149 20.18 -9.53 14.08
CA THR A 149 18.86 -9.64 14.72
C THR A 149 18.81 -8.66 15.90
N VAL A 150 17.72 -7.90 16.01
CA VAL A 150 17.53 -6.88 17.05
C VAL A 150 16.17 -7.10 17.72
N ASN A 151 16.13 -7.05 19.04
CA ASN A 151 14.85 -7.10 19.75
C ASN A 151 14.05 -5.83 19.48
N ARG A 152 12.76 -5.95 19.38
CA ARG A 152 11.82 -4.85 19.23
C ARG A 152 10.66 -5.01 20.21
N ASP A 153 9.98 -3.94 20.46
CA ASP A 153 8.78 -3.93 21.29
C ASP A 153 7.51 -3.84 20.43
N GLY A 154 6.50 -4.61 20.81
CA GLY A 154 5.17 -4.55 20.21
C GLY A 154 5.06 -5.10 18.78
N PHE A 155 3.84 -5.15 18.28
CA PHE A 155 3.53 -5.66 16.94
C PHE A 155 3.63 -4.52 15.89
N VAL A 156 4.42 -4.72 14.84
CA VAL A 156 4.62 -3.75 13.76
C VAL A 156 3.62 -4.02 12.63
N LYS A 157 2.84 -3.02 12.28
CA LYS A 157 1.88 -3.08 11.18
C LYS A 157 2.39 -2.48 9.87
N GLY A 158 3.23 -1.46 9.94
CA GLY A 158 3.81 -0.84 8.77
C GLY A 158 5.25 -0.41 9.01
N MET A 159 6.08 -0.44 7.97
CA MET A 159 7.49 -0.05 8.03
C MET A 159 7.89 0.73 6.79
N TYR A 160 8.65 1.81 6.98
CA TYR A 160 9.21 2.60 5.90
C TYR A 160 10.64 3.09 6.27
N PRO A 161 11.65 2.92 5.40
CA PRO A 161 13.03 3.32 5.70
C PRO A 161 13.20 4.84 5.66
N LEU A 162 13.88 5.40 6.66
CA LEU A 162 14.21 6.83 6.74
C LEU A 162 15.71 7.08 6.53
N SER A 163 16.55 6.12 6.92
CA SER A 163 17.99 6.16 6.77
C SER A 163 18.58 4.74 6.79
N ASP A 164 19.91 4.63 6.76
CA ASP A 164 20.61 3.35 6.93
C ASP A 164 20.30 2.62 8.25
N SER A 165 19.96 3.38 9.28
CA SER A 165 19.75 2.86 10.64
C SER A 165 18.38 3.15 11.24
N THR A 166 17.52 3.90 10.57
CA THR A 166 16.21 4.26 11.09
C THR A 166 15.08 3.96 10.13
N ILE A 167 13.98 3.48 10.70
CA ILE A 167 12.73 3.24 9.99
C ILE A 167 11.57 3.94 10.69
N LEU A 168 10.60 4.41 9.91
CA LEU A 168 9.30 4.81 10.39
C LEU A 168 8.43 3.58 10.54
N THR A 169 7.73 3.45 11.67
CA THR A 169 6.87 2.29 11.91
C THR A 169 5.53 2.71 12.46
N VAL A 170 4.52 1.90 12.20
CA VAL A 170 3.25 1.95 12.91
C VAL A 170 3.15 0.69 13.76
N ASN A 171 3.17 0.87 15.07
CA ASN A 171 3.19 -0.21 16.04
C ASN A 171 2.02 -0.12 17.01
N HIS A 172 1.68 -1.22 17.66
CA HIS A 172 0.89 -1.16 18.90
C HIS A 172 1.62 -0.31 19.96
N CYS A 173 0.89 0.58 20.61
CA CYS A 173 1.45 1.49 21.60
C CYS A 173 1.94 0.81 22.87
N ASP A 174 1.40 -0.37 23.23
CA ASP A 174 1.71 -1.02 24.48
C ASP A 174 1.59 -2.55 24.42
N GLU A 175 2.47 -3.23 25.15
CA GLU A 175 2.49 -4.68 25.39
C GLU A 175 1.23 -5.19 26.11
N LYS A 176 0.50 -4.31 26.81
CA LYS A 176 -0.67 -4.67 27.65
C LYS A 176 -2.02 -4.40 26.98
N PHE A 177 -2.12 -4.44 25.66
CA PHE A 177 -3.37 -4.19 24.94
C PHE A 177 -3.94 -2.78 25.14
N GLN A 178 -3.13 -1.81 25.54
CA GLN A 178 -3.60 -0.43 25.73
C GLN A 178 -3.81 0.27 24.39
N ASN A 179 -4.78 0.96 24.32
CA ASN A 179 -5.38 2.16 23.73
C ASN A 179 -4.89 2.66 22.38
N GLY A 180 -4.37 1.84 21.46
CA GLY A 180 -4.14 2.32 20.10
C GLY A 180 -2.83 1.88 19.48
N TYR A 181 -2.43 2.64 18.48
CA TYR A 181 -1.17 2.48 17.79
C TYR A 181 -0.34 3.74 17.96
N GLY A 182 0.95 3.64 17.74
CA GLY A 182 1.84 4.77 17.65
C GLY A 182 2.57 4.79 16.33
N ILE A 183 2.88 5.98 15.87
CA ILE A 183 3.87 6.19 14.82
C ILE A 183 5.20 6.43 15.52
N TYR A 184 6.19 5.59 15.20
CA TYR A 184 7.49 5.61 15.81
C TYR A 184 8.60 5.77 14.78
N ILE A 185 9.69 6.43 15.19
CA ILE A 185 11.00 6.24 14.58
C ILE A 185 11.72 5.16 15.37
N VAL A 186 12.17 4.10 14.69
CA VAL A 186 12.86 2.98 15.30
C VAL A 186 14.27 2.89 14.74
N ASN A 187 15.25 2.79 15.64
CA ASN A 187 16.64 2.49 15.26
C ASN A 187 16.81 0.97 15.12
N VAL A 188 17.04 0.51 13.89
CA VAL A 188 17.16 -0.92 13.57
C VAL A 188 18.48 -1.54 14.03
N ASN A 189 19.41 -0.75 14.60
CA ASN A 189 20.66 -1.26 15.14
C ASN A 189 20.53 -1.74 16.60
N ASN A 190 19.61 -1.15 17.36
CA ASN A 190 19.46 -1.43 18.81
C ASN A 190 17.99 -1.60 19.24
N GLY A 191 17.02 -1.43 18.36
CA GLY A 191 15.60 -1.55 18.66
C GLY A 191 14.97 -0.34 19.37
N HIS A 192 15.76 0.67 19.70
CA HIS A 192 15.25 1.88 20.39
C HIS A 192 14.20 2.57 19.52
N ARG A 193 13.05 2.86 20.12
CA ARG A 193 11.93 3.54 19.46
C ARG A 193 11.60 4.88 20.11
N THR A 194 11.27 5.85 19.28
CA THR A 194 10.78 7.18 19.72
C THR A 194 9.38 7.37 19.18
N LEU A 195 8.42 7.56 20.06
CA LEU A 195 7.03 7.87 19.69
C LEU A 195 6.97 9.27 19.10
N ILE A 196 6.31 9.39 17.93
CA ILE A 196 6.08 10.67 17.27
C ILE A 196 4.62 11.09 17.42
N GLU A 197 3.69 10.13 17.26
CA GLU A 197 2.26 10.37 17.37
C GLU A 197 1.52 9.15 17.90
N GLU A 198 0.56 9.38 18.80
CA GLU A 198 -0.40 8.38 19.22
C GLU A 198 -1.61 8.37 18.27
N ILE A 199 -1.98 7.17 17.84
CA ILE A 199 -3.20 6.94 17.07
C ILE A 199 -4.15 6.15 17.96
N PRO A 200 -5.28 6.70 18.41
CA PRO A 200 -6.26 6.00 19.23
C PRO A 200 -6.66 4.66 18.57
N TYR A 201 -6.91 3.64 19.38
CA TYR A 201 -7.25 2.29 18.89
C TYR A 201 -8.36 2.29 17.85
N ILE A 202 -9.40 3.08 18.08
CA ILE A 202 -10.54 3.23 17.18
C ILE A 202 -10.15 3.74 15.79
N ASN A 203 -9.07 4.52 15.69
CA ASN A 203 -8.59 5.10 14.43
C ASN A 203 -7.56 4.22 13.74
N SER A 204 -7.16 3.10 14.34
CA SER A 204 -6.10 2.24 13.83
C SER A 204 -6.57 0.82 13.51
N PHE A 205 -7.86 0.57 13.67
CA PHE A 205 -8.45 -0.76 13.54
C PHE A 205 -8.25 -1.40 12.16
N TRP A 206 -8.10 -0.58 11.13
CA TRP A 206 -8.02 -1.01 9.73
C TRP A 206 -6.65 -0.80 9.08
N PHE A 207 -5.63 -0.52 9.84
CA PHE A 207 -4.29 -0.44 9.29
C PHE A 207 -3.85 -1.85 8.84
N SER A 208 -3.78 -2.09 7.53
CA SER A 208 -3.57 -3.44 6.99
C SER A 208 -2.11 -3.78 6.69
N GLY A 209 -1.20 -2.83 6.73
CA GLY A 209 0.22 -3.11 6.47
C GLY A 209 0.99 -1.95 5.85
N ASN A 210 1.77 -2.20 4.79
CA ASN A 210 2.64 -1.22 4.14
C ASN A 210 1.86 -0.23 3.25
N GLU A 211 0.94 0.51 3.85
CA GLU A 211 0.11 1.50 3.15
C GLU A 211 0.79 2.86 3.02
N PHE A 212 2.08 2.93 3.34
CA PHE A 212 2.86 4.15 3.15
C PHE A 212 2.98 4.48 1.67
N THR A 213 2.69 5.71 1.33
CA THR A 213 2.90 6.21 -0.03
C THR A 213 4.02 7.23 -0.01
N GLN A 214 5.07 7.00 -0.76
CA GLN A 214 6.15 7.97 -0.95
C GLN A 214 5.73 9.03 -1.96
N THR A 215 5.99 10.29 -1.62
CA THR A 215 5.98 11.41 -2.56
C THR A 215 7.42 11.89 -2.78
N ASP A 216 7.63 12.86 -3.67
CA ASP A 216 8.96 13.45 -3.92
C ASP A 216 9.63 14.01 -2.65
N SER A 217 8.87 14.38 -1.63
CA SER A 217 9.40 15.11 -0.47
C SER A 217 8.88 14.64 0.89
N SER A 218 7.98 13.66 0.92
CA SER A 218 7.32 13.21 2.15
C SER A 218 6.81 11.78 2.06
N ILE A 219 6.36 11.26 3.20
CA ILE A 219 5.71 9.96 3.32
C ILE A 219 4.29 10.20 3.78
N LEU A 220 3.32 9.68 3.05
CA LEU A 220 1.92 9.70 3.41
C LEU A 220 1.56 8.45 4.19
N ILE A 221 0.87 8.63 5.29
CA ILE A 221 0.42 7.57 6.19
C ILE A 221 -1.09 7.65 6.27
N PRO A 222 -1.83 6.74 5.63
CA PRO A 222 -3.28 6.70 5.78
C PRO A 222 -3.64 6.13 7.14
N VAL A 223 -4.47 6.84 7.88
CA VAL A 223 -5.01 6.42 9.18
C VAL A 223 -6.50 6.23 9.00
N SER A 224 -6.90 4.96 8.93
CA SER A 224 -8.31 4.60 8.83
C SER A 224 -8.99 4.77 10.17
N GLY A 225 -10.14 5.40 10.16
CA GLY A 225 -10.90 5.62 11.40
C GLY A 225 -12.01 6.63 11.20
N CYS A 226 -12.29 7.37 12.23
CA CYS A 226 -13.29 8.42 12.17
C CYS A 226 -12.85 9.64 13.00
N PRO A 227 -12.42 10.68 12.33
CA PRO A 227 -12.31 10.77 10.88
C PRO A 227 -11.16 9.94 10.32
N ASN A 228 -11.23 9.58 9.04
CA ASN A 228 -10.05 9.08 8.33
C ASN A 228 -9.08 10.23 8.12
N ARG A 229 -7.80 9.97 8.31
CA ARG A 229 -6.76 11.00 8.18
C ARG A 229 -5.71 10.54 7.16
N ILE A 230 -5.17 11.45 6.41
CA ILE A 230 -3.91 11.29 5.71
C ILE A 230 -2.89 12.13 6.46
N ILE A 231 -1.93 11.47 7.07
CA ILE A 231 -0.84 12.09 7.80
C ILE A 231 0.36 12.21 6.85
N GLU A 232 0.99 13.37 6.85
CA GLU A 232 2.26 13.60 6.17
C GLU A 232 3.40 13.55 7.18
N TYR A 233 4.41 12.71 6.91
CA TYR A 233 5.69 12.77 7.59
C TYR A 233 6.71 13.45 6.68
N LYS A 234 7.23 14.59 7.12
CA LYS A 234 8.18 15.42 6.38
C LYS A 234 9.11 16.16 7.32
N ASN A 235 10.41 16.17 7.01
CA ASN A 235 11.42 16.89 7.81
C ASN A 235 11.36 16.55 9.31
N ASN A 236 11.22 15.26 9.65
CA ASN A 236 11.09 14.75 11.01
C ASN A 236 9.86 15.28 11.78
N LYS A 237 8.83 15.71 11.08
CA LYS A 237 7.57 16.20 11.66
C LYS A 237 6.40 15.47 11.03
N ILE A 238 5.36 15.35 11.84
CA ILE A 238 4.06 14.86 11.41
C ILE A 238 3.07 16.03 11.35
N SER A 239 2.23 16.00 10.32
CA SER A 239 1.10 16.92 10.19
C SER A 239 -0.08 16.23 9.51
N ASP A 240 -1.29 16.62 9.87
CA ASP A 240 -2.48 16.23 9.13
C ASP A 240 -2.51 16.95 7.79
N LEU A 241 -2.46 16.17 6.71
CA LEU A 241 -2.60 16.69 5.36
C LEU A 241 -4.07 16.80 4.95
N ALA A 242 -4.85 15.78 5.30
CA ALA A 242 -6.29 15.76 5.03
C ALA A 242 -7.05 14.99 6.11
N THR A 243 -8.26 15.45 6.37
CA THR A 243 -9.26 14.75 7.19
C THR A 243 -10.46 14.44 6.31
N ILE A 244 -10.81 13.15 6.23
CA ILE A 244 -11.82 12.62 5.33
C ILE A 244 -12.97 12.07 6.17
N THR A 245 -14.14 12.68 6.02
CA THR A 245 -15.37 12.27 6.68
C THR A 245 -16.38 11.82 5.62
N PHE A 246 -17.07 10.74 5.88
CA PHE A 246 -18.12 10.25 4.99
C PHE A 246 -19.49 10.50 5.61
N ASN A 247 -20.41 11.12 4.87
CA ASN A 247 -21.81 11.20 5.27
C ASN A 247 -22.35 9.79 5.47
N ASN A 248 -23.23 9.57 6.41
CA ASN A 248 -23.93 8.30 6.69
C ASN A 248 -23.11 7.17 7.37
N ASN A 249 -21.77 7.28 7.48
CA ASN A 249 -20.95 6.24 8.10
C ASN A 249 -20.03 6.78 9.20
N ASN A 250 -20.39 7.90 9.80
CA ASN A 250 -19.62 8.47 10.90
C ASN A 250 -19.90 7.70 12.19
N ILE A 251 -18.86 7.17 12.80
CA ILE A 251 -18.97 6.62 14.15
C ILE A 251 -19.42 7.74 15.09
N PRO A 252 -20.44 7.52 15.93
CA PRO A 252 -20.84 8.51 16.91
C PRO A 252 -19.69 8.94 17.82
N LYS A 253 -19.62 10.24 18.15
CA LYS A 253 -18.53 10.79 18.97
C LYS A 253 -18.39 10.11 20.33
N GLU A 254 -19.48 9.62 20.87
CA GLU A 254 -19.56 8.90 22.14
C GLU A 254 -18.79 7.57 22.11
N ILE A 255 -18.66 6.96 20.92
CA ILE A 255 -17.91 5.74 20.72
C ILE A 255 -16.41 6.03 20.67
N TYR A 256 -16.01 7.19 20.16
CA TYR A 256 -14.60 7.61 20.15
C TYR A 256 -14.03 7.89 21.53
N ALA A 257 -14.86 8.43 22.41
CA ALA A 257 -14.46 8.78 23.76
C ALA A 257 -14.32 7.55 24.68
N LYS A 258 -14.70 6.34 24.17
CA LYS A 258 -14.65 5.14 24.98
C LYS A 258 -13.24 4.60 25.03
N GLU A 259 -12.64 4.57 26.21
CA GLU A 259 -11.42 3.81 26.45
C GLU A 259 -11.69 2.31 26.27
N ILE A 260 -10.91 1.67 25.43
CA ILE A 260 -10.97 0.23 25.16
C ILE A 260 -9.69 -0.36 25.73
N SER A 261 -9.77 -0.98 26.88
CA SER A 261 -8.60 -1.40 27.65
C SER A 261 -8.43 -2.91 27.75
N THR A 262 -9.50 -3.69 27.58
CA THR A 262 -9.48 -5.15 27.71
C THR A 262 -9.65 -5.84 26.35
N ILE A 263 -9.27 -7.12 26.28
CA ILE A 263 -9.49 -7.96 25.08
C ILE A 263 -10.97 -8.09 24.78
N ASP A 264 -11.81 -8.29 25.81
CA ASP A 264 -13.25 -8.44 25.61
C ASP A 264 -13.89 -7.15 25.10
N GLU A 265 -13.46 -5.99 25.58
CA GLU A 265 -13.90 -4.70 25.06
C GLU A 265 -13.46 -4.49 23.60
N LYS A 266 -12.25 -4.90 23.23
CA LYS A 266 -11.78 -4.87 21.85
C LYS A 266 -12.62 -5.78 20.95
N MET A 267 -12.89 -7.00 21.39
CA MET A 267 -13.75 -7.93 20.64
C MET A 267 -15.18 -7.40 20.51
N ASN A 268 -15.77 -6.90 21.59
CA ASN A 268 -17.10 -6.31 21.56
C ASN A 268 -17.16 -5.07 20.66
N PHE A 269 -16.14 -4.23 20.71
CA PHE A 269 -16.03 -3.07 19.84
C PHE A 269 -15.88 -3.50 18.37
N THR A 270 -15.05 -4.51 18.11
CA THR A 270 -14.88 -5.07 16.77
C THR A 270 -16.19 -5.60 16.22
N ASN A 271 -16.90 -6.41 17.00
CA ASN A 271 -18.19 -6.97 16.59
C ASN A 271 -19.22 -5.85 16.35
N PHE A 272 -19.32 -4.90 17.27
CA PHE A 272 -20.17 -3.73 17.10
C PHE A 272 -19.86 -2.96 15.81
N PHE A 273 -18.57 -2.79 15.52
CA PHE A 273 -18.11 -2.09 14.33
C PHE A 273 -18.42 -2.86 13.05
N LEU A 274 -18.31 -4.20 13.09
CA LEU A 274 -18.64 -5.08 11.98
C LEU A 274 -20.13 -5.19 11.72
N GLU A 275 -20.94 -5.15 12.77
CA GLU A 275 -22.41 -5.23 12.71
C GLU A 275 -23.04 -3.93 12.20
N ASN A 276 -22.38 -2.80 12.44
CA ASN A 276 -22.81 -1.49 11.99
C ASN A 276 -22.05 -1.06 10.74
N ASP A 277 -22.66 -0.21 9.92
CA ASP A 277 -22.09 0.26 8.64
C ASP A 277 -20.96 1.30 8.81
N TYR A 278 -20.25 1.28 9.93
CA TYR A 278 -19.19 2.24 10.26
C TYR A 278 -17.82 1.94 9.66
N LYS A 279 -17.68 0.79 8.98
CA LYS A 279 -16.40 0.34 8.48
C LYS A 279 -16.00 1.07 7.21
N ILE A 280 -15.10 2.03 7.34
CA ILE A 280 -14.50 2.74 6.24
C ILE A 280 -12.98 2.74 6.46
N GLY A 281 -12.28 2.06 5.56
CA GLY A 281 -10.83 2.12 5.46
C GLY A 281 -10.43 3.22 4.49
N CYS A 282 -9.23 3.75 4.66
CA CYS A 282 -8.60 4.69 3.75
C CYS A 282 -7.23 4.15 3.41
N PHE A 283 -6.99 3.83 2.12
CA PHE A 283 -5.80 3.12 1.69
C PHE A 283 -5.16 3.80 0.49
N TYR A 284 -3.84 3.67 0.36
CA TYR A 284 -3.09 4.03 -0.84
C TYR A 284 -3.38 5.43 -1.38
N PRO A 285 -3.21 6.50 -0.59
CA PRO A 285 -3.42 7.85 -1.08
C PRO A 285 -2.37 8.21 -2.14
N ILE A 286 -2.81 8.72 -3.28
CA ILE A 286 -1.94 9.37 -4.26
C ILE A 286 -2.38 10.82 -4.37
N ILE A 287 -1.45 11.73 -4.14
CA ILE A 287 -1.71 13.18 -4.16
C ILE A 287 -0.87 13.81 -5.27
N THR A 288 -1.56 14.48 -6.17
CA THR A 288 -0.95 15.32 -7.21
C THR A 288 -1.40 16.78 -7.02
N ASN A 289 -0.86 17.69 -7.80
CA ASN A 289 -1.26 19.11 -7.73
C ASN A 289 -2.74 19.34 -8.08
N SER A 290 -3.37 18.45 -8.83
CA SER A 290 -4.73 18.61 -9.36
C SER A 290 -5.74 17.59 -8.85
N LEU A 291 -5.27 16.50 -8.26
CA LEU A 291 -6.13 15.38 -7.91
C LEU A 291 -5.57 14.65 -6.70
N THR A 292 -6.43 14.35 -5.74
CA THR A 292 -6.17 13.36 -4.69
C THR A 292 -7.03 12.14 -4.95
N THR A 293 -6.42 10.97 -4.95
CA THR A 293 -7.12 9.69 -5.03
C THR A 293 -6.77 8.83 -3.84
N LEU A 294 -7.73 8.08 -3.35
CA LEU A 294 -7.54 7.08 -2.30
C LEU A 294 -8.58 5.97 -2.42
N TRP A 295 -8.24 4.80 -1.94
CA TRP A 295 -9.15 3.68 -1.87
C TRP A 295 -9.82 3.60 -0.50
N HIS A 296 -11.08 3.16 -0.48
CA HIS A 296 -11.84 2.96 0.75
C HIS A 296 -12.82 1.78 0.60
N THR A 297 -13.32 1.28 1.72
CA THR A 297 -14.19 0.11 1.77
C THR A 297 -15.52 0.43 2.45
N PRO A 298 -16.49 1.04 1.75
CA PRO A 298 -17.82 1.21 2.30
C PRO A 298 -18.55 -0.11 2.39
N LYS A 299 -19.50 -0.21 3.32
CA LYS A 299 -20.46 -1.31 3.37
C LYS A 299 -21.76 -0.84 2.73
N ILE A 300 -22.10 -1.38 1.58
CA ILE A 300 -23.32 -1.07 0.83
C ILE A 300 -24.15 -2.34 0.72
N ASN A 301 -25.42 -2.26 1.08
CA ASN A 301 -26.35 -3.42 1.07
C ASN A 301 -25.79 -4.64 1.81
N ASN A 302 -25.20 -4.43 3.00
CA ASN A 302 -24.54 -5.46 3.81
C ASN A 302 -23.31 -6.13 3.18
N GLN A 303 -22.78 -5.60 2.10
CA GLN A 303 -21.57 -6.08 1.44
C GLN A 303 -20.49 -5.01 1.44
N TYR A 304 -19.24 -5.41 1.76
CA TYR A 304 -18.09 -4.53 1.62
C TYR A 304 -17.74 -4.39 0.13
N GLN A 305 -17.69 -3.15 -0.32
CA GLN A 305 -17.25 -2.79 -1.66
C GLN A 305 -15.91 -2.07 -1.58
N PHE A 306 -15.11 -2.20 -2.61
CA PHE A 306 -13.89 -1.44 -2.74
C PHE A 306 -14.13 -0.33 -3.75
N MET A 307 -13.92 0.89 -3.31
CA MET A 307 -14.14 2.08 -4.11
C MET A 307 -12.94 2.99 -4.04
N MET A 308 -12.76 3.77 -5.08
CA MET A 308 -11.80 4.86 -5.10
C MET A 308 -12.54 6.18 -4.98
N LEU A 309 -12.14 6.99 -4.01
CA LEU A 309 -12.52 8.39 -3.93
C LEU A 309 -11.48 9.21 -4.70
N ALA A 310 -11.93 9.96 -5.70
CA ALA A 310 -11.15 10.98 -6.38
C ALA A 310 -11.71 12.36 -6.03
N TYR A 311 -10.87 13.30 -5.61
CA TYR A 311 -11.32 14.64 -5.24
C TYR A 311 -10.25 15.70 -5.45
N ASN A 312 -10.72 16.94 -5.55
CA ASN A 312 -9.92 18.16 -5.50
C ASN A 312 -10.65 19.21 -4.63
N ASN A 313 -10.20 20.46 -4.69
CA ASN A 313 -10.80 21.55 -3.87
C ASN A 313 -12.26 21.89 -4.22
N SER A 314 -12.77 21.44 -5.37
CA SER A 314 -14.09 21.86 -5.90
C SER A 314 -15.06 20.73 -6.15
N SER A 315 -14.57 19.50 -6.33
CA SER A 315 -15.39 18.37 -6.72
C SER A 315 -14.85 17.03 -6.21
N TYR A 316 -15.72 16.04 -6.13
CA TYR A 316 -15.34 14.68 -5.81
C TYR A 316 -16.24 13.67 -6.54
N ILE A 317 -15.72 12.48 -6.75
CA ILE A 317 -16.46 11.34 -7.30
C ILE A 317 -15.96 10.06 -6.61
N ASN A 318 -16.88 9.15 -6.31
CA ASN A 318 -16.56 7.78 -5.90
C ASN A 318 -16.72 6.86 -7.11
N PHE A 319 -15.77 5.97 -7.29
CA PHE A 319 -15.76 4.98 -8.36
C PHE A 319 -15.70 3.57 -7.81
N SER A 320 -16.48 2.66 -8.40
CA SER A 320 -16.21 1.24 -8.38
C SER A 320 -15.71 0.81 -9.75
N PHE A 321 -14.57 0.13 -9.79
CA PHE A 321 -13.95 -0.24 -11.06
C PHE A 321 -14.15 -1.73 -11.38
N HIS A 322 -14.31 -2.00 -12.64
CA HIS A 322 -14.22 -3.33 -13.23
C HIS A 322 -13.36 -3.28 -14.51
N ILE A 323 -12.87 -4.42 -14.94
CA ILE A 323 -12.25 -4.60 -16.25
C ILE A 323 -13.20 -5.51 -17.03
N PRO A 324 -13.85 -5.02 -18.11
CA PRO A 324 -14.84 -5.83 -18.85
C PRO A 324 -14.26 -7.18 -19.29
N GLY A 325 -14.99 -8.24 -19.00
CA GLY A 325 -14.59 -9.62 -19.25
C GLY A 325 -13.58 -10.22 -18.27
N ILE A 326 -13.20 -9.49 -17.19
CA ILE A 326 -12.32 -9.98 -16.13
C ILE A 326 -13.09 -10.05 -14.81
N ASN A 327 -13.26 -11.25 -14.29
CA ASN A 327 -13.90 -11.53 -13.01
C ASN A 327 -12.91 -11.30 -11.84
N ARG A 328 -12.56 -10.05 -11.60
CA ARG A 328 -11.68 -9.67 -10.48
C ARG A 328 -12.09 -8.33 -9.89
N ARG A 329 -12.06 -8.25 -8.57
CA ARG A 329 -12.15 -6.96 -7.87
C ARG A 329 -10.88 -6.15 -8.12
N ILE A 330 -11.06 -4.89 -8.43
CA ILE A 330 -9.94 -3.96 -8.63
C ILE A 330 -9.62 -3.32 -7.29
N ILE A 331 -8.55 -3.78 -6.68
CA ILE A 331 -8.02 -3.29 -5.41
C ILE A 331 -6.50 -3.30 -5.56
N PRO A 332 -5.83 -2.16 -5.45
CA PRO A 332 -4.38 -2.14 -5.47
C PRO A 332 -3.79 -2.98 -4.34
N ASP A 333 -2.70 -3.67 -4.65
CA ASP A 333 -1.92 -4.40 -3.65
C ASP A 333 -0.86 -3.50 -3.01
N TYR A 334 -0.40 -2.47 -3.74
CA TYR A 334 0.52 -1.43 -3.24
C TYR A 334 0.57 -0.24 -4.20
N VAL A 335 1.33 0.79 -3.80
CA VAL A 335 1.66 1.97 -4.63
C VAL A 335 3.17 2.01 -4.86
N ALA A 336 3.57 2.29 -6.09
CA ALA A 336 4.98 2.49 -6.46
C ALA A 336 5.08 3.60 -7.51
N ASP A 337 5.97 4.56 -7.30
CA ASP A 337 6.27 5.66 -8.23
C ASP A 337 5.03 6.42 -8.72
N GLY A 338 4.04 6.57 -7.84
CA GLY A 338 2.76 7.23 -8.14
C GLY A 338 1.79 6.38 -8.98
N TYR A 339 2.06 5.08 -9.17
CA TYR A 339 1.15 4.12 -9.76
C TYR A 339 0.47 3.28 -8.70
N TYR A 340 -0.78 2.96 -8.91
CA TYR A 340 -1.42 1.82 -8.28
C TYR A 340 -0.94 0.53 -8.94
N VAL A 341 -0.64 -0.47 -8.14
CA VAL A 341 -0.17 -1.77 -8.64
C VAL A 341 -1.12 -2.87 -8.19
N LEU A 342 -1.58 -3.66 -9.15
CA LEU A 342 -2.43 -4.81 -8.96
C LEU A 342 -1.66 -6.08 -9.31
N ILE A 343 -1.58 -7.03 -8.39
CA ILE A 343 -0.94 -8.33 -8.60
C ILE A 343 -2.00 -9.32 -9.07
N ILE A 344 -1.96 -9.73 -10.33
CA ILE A 344 -2.90 -10.69 -10.90
C ILE A 344 -2.25 -12.06 -10.89
N GLN A 345 -2.82 -12.97 -10.11
CA GLN A 345 -2.25 -14.31 -9.85
C GLN A 345 -3.28 -15.43 -9.89
N GLU A 346 -4.54 -15.11 -10.13
CA GLU A 346 -5.60 -16.10 -10.27
C GLU A 346 -5.42 -16.89 -11.58
N PRO A 347 -5.78 -18.18 -11.60
CA PRO A 347 -5.79 -18.95 -12.84
C PRO A 347 -6.70 -18.32 -13.90
N ILE A 348 -6.29 -18.38 -15.17
CA ILE A 348 -7.00 -17.72 -16.28
C ILE A 348 -8.47 -18.13 -16.36
N ASP A 349 -8.78 -19.40 -16.09
CA ASP A 349 -10.17 -19.91 -16.14
C ASP A 349 -11.10 -19.27 -15.10
N TYR A 350 -10.56 -18.77 -13.99
CA TYR A 350 -11.29 -18.03 -12.96
C TYR A 350 -11.35 -16.52 -13.23
N LEU A 351 -10.42 -16.01 -14.03
CA LEU A 351 -10.35 -14.59 -14.38
C LEU A 351 -11.30 -14.20 -15.49
N ILE A 352 -11.63 -15.12 -16.41
CA ILE A 352 -12.49 -14.80 -17.55
C ILE A 352 -13.95 -14.80 -17.11
N ASP A 353 -14.58 -13.63 -17.24
CA ASP A 353 -16.04 -13.51 -17.16
C ASP A 353 -16.64 -13.81 -18.53
N THR A 354 -17.31 -14.96 -18.65
CA THR A 354 -17.91 -15.37 -19.91
C THR A 354 -19.20 -14.62 -20.24
N SER A 355 -19.74 -13.84 -19.31
CA SER A 355 -20.95 -13.02 -19.52
C SER A 355 -20.66 -11.73 -20.30
N GLU A 356 -19.40 -11.30 -20.35
CA GLU A 356 -18.95 -10.11 -21.06
C GLU A 356 -17.83 -10.39 -22.07
N SER A 357 -17.73 -9.53 -23.07
CA SER A 357 -16.57 -9.56 -23.96
C SER A 357 -15.37 -8.88 -23.32
N LEU A 358 -14.19 -9.49 -23.45
CA LEU A 358 -12.94 -8.89 -22.97
C LEU A 358 -12.70 -7.52 -23.61
N SER A 359 -12.44 -6.51 -22.78
CA SER A 359 -11.93 -5.22 -23.20
C SER A 359 -10.52 -5.32 -23.79
N LYS A 360 -9.97 -4.23 -24.28
CA LYS A 360 -8.58 -4.19 -24.73
C LYS A 360 -7.61 -4.53 -23.59
N LEU A 361 -7.77 -3.88 -22.43
CA LEU A 361 -6.97 -4.15 -21.24
C LEU A 361 -7.14 -5.59 -20.77
N GLY A 362 -8.38 -6.11 -20.74
CA GLY A 362 -8.65 -7.50 -20.37
C GLY A 362 -7.95 -8.51 -21.30
N LYS A 363 -7.94 -8.26 -22.61
CA LYS A 363 -7.21 -9.08 -23.59
C LYS A 363 -5.70 -9.07 -23.35
N GLU A 364 -5.13 -7.88 -23.13
CA GLU A 364 -3.69 -7.73 -22.86
C GLU A 364 -3.27 -8.46 -21.57
N ILE A 365 -4.09 -8.43 -20.51
CA ILE A 365 -3.88 -9.19 -19.27
C ILE A 365 -3.83 -10.69 -19.59
N ILE A 366 -4.87 -11.22 -20.22
CA ILE A 366 -4.97 -12.67 -20.54
C ILE A 366 -3.85 -13.11 -21.48
N ASP A 367 -3.53 -12.32 -22.50
CA ASP A 367 -2.46 -12.64 -23.44
C ASP A 367 -1.07 -12.62 -22.77
N THR A 368 -0.87 -11.71 -21.81
CA THR A 368 0.38 -11.66 -21.03
C THR A 368 0.51 -12.89 -20.15
N MET A 369 -0.57 -13.31 -19.48
CA MET A 369 -0.59 -14.50 -18.65
C MET A 369 -0.36 -15.78 -19.47
N LYS A 370 -0.99 -15.92 -20.65
CA LYS A 370 -0.81 -17.07 -21.55
C LYS A 370 0.61 -17.22 -22.06
N LYS A 371 1.37 -16.15 -22.16
CA LYS A 371 2.78 -16.16 -22.60
C LYS A 371 3.74 -16.63 -21.52
N GLN A 372 3.30 -16.75 -20.28
CA GLN A 372 4.13 -17.24 -19.20
C GLN A 372 4.10 -18.77 -19.12
N ASN A 373 5.26 -19.37 -18.93
CA ASN A 373 5.37 -20.84 -18.87
C ASN A 373 4.93 -21.42 -17.51
N ASN A 374 4.92 -20.63 -16.42
CA ASN A 374 4.82 -21.12 -15.04
C ASN A 374 3.62 -20.57 -14.27
N ASN A 375 2.63 -19.97 -14.92
CA ASN A 375 1.49 -19.29 -14.26
C ASN A 375 1.92 -18.30 -13.17
N ASN A 376 3.09 -17.69 -13.33
CA ASN A 376 3.58 -16.70 -12.39
C ASN A 376 2.69 -15.44 -12.45
N PRO A 377 2.58 -14.68 -11.36
CA PRO A 377 1.80 -13.46 -11.33
C PRO A 377 2.22 -12.43 -12.39
N ILE A 378 1.27 -11.60 -12.80
CA ILE A 378 1.54 -10.39 -13.57
C ILE A 378 1.21 -9.16 -12.73
N LEU A 379 1.86 -8.05 -13.05
CA LEU A 379 1.67 -6.77 -12.39
C LEU A 379 0.99 -5.81 -13.36
N LEU A 380 -0.16 -5.27 -12.96
CA LEU A 380 -0.80 -4.16 -13.68
C LEU A 380 -0.51 -2.87 -12.92
N TYR A 381 0.31 -2.02 -13.49
CA TYR A 381 0.56 -0.65 -13.05
C TYR A 381 -0.42 0.29 -13.74
N PHE A 382 -1.05 1.19 -13.01
CA PHE A 382 -1.94 2.18 -13.62
C PHE A 382 -1.99 3.50 -12.86
N LYS A 383 -2.22 4.58 -13.57
CA LYS A 383 -2.52 5.92 -13.02
C LYS A 383 -3.90 6.36 -13.42
N ILE A 384 -4.58 7.02 -12.52
CA ILE A 384 -5.89 7.62 -12.78
C ILE A 384 -5.70 8.98 -13.46
N LYS A 385 -6.46 9.20 -14.54
CA LYS A 385 -6.39 10.45 -15.28
C LYS A 385 -6.89 11.65 -14.45
N PRO A 386 -6.19 12.79 -14.46
CA PRO A 386 -6.62 13.98 -13.72
C PRO A 386 -8.00 14.52 -14.15
N SER A 387 -8.39 14.29 -15.40
CA SER A 387 -9.69 14.70 -15.94
C SER A 387 -10.88 13.89 -15.43
N ILE A 388 -10.65 12.82 -14.63
CA ILE A 388 -11.72 11.94 -14.15
C ILE A 388 -12.84 12.69 -13.39
N LEU A 389 -12.51 13.79 -12.72
CA LEU A 389 -13.50 14.63 -12.02
C LEU A 389 -14.45 15.38 -12.96
N ASN A 390 -14.16 15.45 -14.24
CA ASN A 390 -14.99 16.10 -15.26
C ASN A 390 -15.95 15.13 -15.95
N GLU A 391 -15.83 13.84 -15.67
CA GLU A 391 -16.70 12.79 -16.21
C GLU A 391 -17.96 12.68 -15.34
N LYS A 392 -19.01 13.39 -15.77
CA LYS A 392 -20.34 13.40 -15.11
C LYS A 392 -21.36 12.69 -15.99
#